data_9df7eedd0bdb5a8782180aebf1396129
#
_entry.id   9df7eedd0bdb5a8782180aebf1396129
#
_cell.length_a   1.000
_cell.length_b   1.000
_cell.length_c   1.000
_cell.angle_alpha   90.00
_cell.angle_beta   90.00
_cell.angle_gamma   90.00
#
_symmetry.space_group_name_H-M   'P 1'
#
loop_
_entity.id
_entity.type
_entity.pdbx_description
1 polymer ?
#
loop_
_entity_poly.entity_id
_entity_poly.type
_entity_poly.pdbx_seq_one_letter_code
_entity_poly.pdbx_strand_id
1 'polypeptide(L)'
;MTNNTIKQIQSLERGKYRREHSQFFIEGKRLVESALEFGAKIENVYYADSFKNENPGLIQKIEKAGFTLEQILAKQLEKISFTQSPAGIAAVCNFPPIGNPDVNQHKWLYLYQVSDPGNMGTLFRSAAWFGFTHIALSPDCVDPFNPKVVRAGMGAHFGLSIHSETELNLFADSHTLIGADHRGNDVSDFKSPEKFVLILGSEAHGLSKDIQNIIDQTISIEKTGFGDSLNVAVAGAILMEKLA
;
A
#
# COMPACT_ATOMS: atom_id res chain seq x y z
N MET A 1 -13.10 -7.39 -25.60
CA MET A 1 -13.72 -7.04 -24.28
C MET A 1 -15.23 -6.81 -24.43
N THR A 2 -16.05 -7.40 -23.56
CA THR A 2 -17.52 -7.23 -23.55
C THR A 2 -17.95 -6.03 -22.70
N ASN A 3 -19.19 -5.54 -22.89
CA ASN A 3 -19.73 -4.47 -22.04
C ASN A 3 -19.88 -4.89 -20.57
N ASN A 4 -20.13 -6.17 -20.31
CA ASN A 4 -20.21 -6.70 -18.95
C ASN A 4 -18.83 -6.68 -18.26
N THR A 5 -17.78 -7.08 -18.97
CA THR A 5 -16.40 -7.00 -18.47
C THR A 5 -16.01 -5.56 -18.13
N ILE A 6 -16.34 -4.60 -19.01
CA ILE A 6 -16.09 -3.17 -18.74
C ILE A 6 -16.77 -2.74 -17.43
N LYS A 7 -18.06 -3.04 -17.27
CA LYS A 7 -18.81 -2.67 -16.07
C LYS A 7 -18.24 -3.33 -14.81
N GLN A 8 -17.83 -4.59 -14.89
CA GLN A 8 -17.20 -5.30 -13.78
C GLN A 8 -15.89 -4.59 -13.35
N ILE A 9 -15.00 -4.28 -14.31
CA ILE A 9 -13.74 -3.58 -14.00
C ILE A 9 -14.02 -2.19 -13.43
N GLN A 10 -14.94 -1.42 -14.01
CA GLN A 10 -15.34 -0.11 -13.50
C GLN A 10 -15.88 -0.20 -12.07
N SER A 11 -16.59 -1.29 -11.71
CA SER A 11 -17.10 -1.47 -10.36
C SER A 11 -15.98 -1.57 -9.30
N LEU A 12 -14.77 -2.03 -9.68
CA LEU A 12 -13.60 -2.14 -8.80
C LEU A 12 -13.08 -0.78 -8.30
N GLU A 13 -13.54 0.33 -8.86
CA GLU A 13 -13.31 1.66 -8.28
C GLU A 13 -13.87 1.76 -6.84
N ARG A 14 -14.95 1.02 -6.56
CA ARG A 14 -15.64 1.04 -5.27
C ARG A 14 -15.20 -0.12 -4.38
N GLY A 15 -14.85 0.17 -3.12
CA GLY A 15 -14.37 -0.81 -2.15
C GLY A 15 -15.31 -1.99 -1.92
N LYS A 16 -16.64 -1.76 -1.95
CA LYS A 16 -17.64 -2.84 -1.85
C LYS A 16 -17.39 -3.95 -2.88
N TYR A 17 -17.23 -3.57 -4.15
CA TYR A 17 -17.07 -4.55 -5.22
C TYR A 17 -15.68 -5.18 -5.25
N ARG A 18 -14.64 -4.46 -4.82
CA ARG A 18 -13.31 -5.06 -4.62
C ARG A 18 -13.37 -6.21 -3.62
N ARG A 19 -14.05 -6.01 -2.48
CA ARG A 19 -14.25 -7.06 -1.47
C ARG A 19 -15.13 -8.19 -1.96
N GLU A 20 -16.24 -7.87 -2.64
CA GLU A 20 -17.18 -8.86 -3.19
C GLU A 20 -16.50 -9.80 -4.20
N HIS A 21 -15.68 -9.26 -5.08
CA HIS A 21 -14.95 -10.03 -6.10
C HIS A 21 -13.57 -10.49 -5.62
N SER A 22 -13.08 -10.02 -4.47
CA SER A 22 -11.71 -10.23 -4.00
C SER A 22 -10.67 -9.80 -5.05
N GLN A 23 -10.95 -8.70 -5.76
CA GLN A 23 -10.16 -8.20 -6.88
C GLN A 23 -9.89 -6.70 -6.77
N PHE A 24 -8.77 -6.28 -7.36
CA PHE A 24 -8.44 -4.89 -7.54
C PHE A 24 -7.82 -4.65 -8.93
N PHE A 25 -7.82 -3.40 -9.34
CA PHE A 25 -7.34 -2.99 -10.66
C PHE A 25 -6.01 -2.26 -10.53
N ILE A 26 -5.09 -2.60 -11.42
CA ILE A 26 -3.79 -1.94 -11.57
C ILE A 26 -3.65 -1.39 -12.98
N GLU A 27 -2.97 -0.26 -13.12
CA GLU A 27 -2.84 0.46 -14.37
C GLU A 27 -1.41 0.98 -14.55
N GLY A 28 -0.82 0.70 -15.70
CA GLY A 28 0.50 1.16 -16.09
C GLY A 28 1.59 0.08 -16.03
N LYS A 29 2.60 0.27 -16.88
CA LYS A 29 3.71 -0.66 -17.09
C LYS A 29 4.38 -1.11 -15.79
N ARG A 30 4.75 -0.14 -14.93
CA ARG A 30 5.49 -0.42 -13.69
C ARG A 30 4.68 -1.28 -12.71
N LEU A 31 3.38 -1.02 -12.58
CA LEU A 31 2.53 -1.83 -11.69
C LEU A 31 2.39 -3.26 -12.20
N VAL A 32 2.23 -3.44 -13.52
CA VAL A 32 2.15 -4.78 -14.13
C VAL A 32 3.49 -5.51 -14.01
N GLU A 33 4.62 -4.82 -14.23
CA GLU A 33 5.96 -5.40 -14.03
C GLU A 33 6.17 -5.86 -12.57
N SER A 34 5.81 -5.03 -11.59
CA SER A 34 5.90 -5.40 -10.17
C SER A 34 4.97 -6.56 -9.83
N ALA A 35 3.75 -6.59 -10.36
CA ALA A 35 2.83 -7.70 -10.15
C ALA A 35 3.42 -9.04 -10.65
N LEU A 36 4.10 -9.03 -11.79
CA LEU A 36 4.81 -10.20 -12.34
C LEU A 36 6.00 -10.61 -11.47
N GLU A 37 6.81 -9.64 -11.06
CA GLU A 37 8.04 -9.84 -10.29
C GLU A 37 7.75 -10.50 -8.93
N PHE A 38 6.70 -10.03 -8.26
CA PHE A 38 6.30 -10.56 -6.94
C PHE A 38 5.29 -11.71 -7.00
N GLY A 39 5.01 -12.25 -8.18
CA GLY A 39 4.14 -13.42 -8.33
C GLY A 39 2.67 -13.16 -7.97
N ALA A 40 2.17 -11.95 -8.22
CA ALA A 40 0.77 -11.60 -7.96
C ALA A 40 -0.18 -12.50 -8.76
N LYS A 41 -1.34 -12.81 -8.17
CA LYS A 41 -2.42 -13.54 -8.86
C LYS A 41 -3.14 -12.63 -9.84
N ILE A 42 -2.56 -12.48 -11.05
CA ILE A 42 -3.17 -11.71 -12.13
C ILE A 42 -4.26 -12.57 -12.78
N GLU A 43 -5.47 -12.03 -12.87
CA GLU A 43 -6.61 -12.67 -13.53
C GLU A 43 -6.59 -12.41 -15.04
N ASN A 44 -6.47 -11.14 -15.43
CA ASN A 44 -6.42 -10.72 -16.82
C ASN A 44 -5.54 -9.49 -16.99
N VAL A 45 -4.84 -9.43 -18.12
CA VAL A 45 -4.09 -8.26 -18.56
C VAL A 45 -4.70 -7.70 -19.83
N TYR A 46 -4.96 -6.40 -19.85
CA TYR A 46 -5.53 -5.67 -20.99
C TYR A 46 -4.50 -4.68 -21.51
N TYR A 47 -4.31 -4.63 -22.83
CA TYR A 47 -3.35 -3.70 -23.43
C TYR A 47 -3.84 -3.15 -24.78
N ALA A 48 -3.41 -1.93 -25.11
CA ALA A 48 -3.62 -1.31 -26.39
C ALA A 48 -2.50 -1.70 -27.38
N ASP A 49 -2.79 -1.67 -28.68
CA ASP A 49 -1.81 -2.02 -29.72
C ASP A 49 -0.55 -1.14 -29.67
N SER A 50 -0.70 0.16 -29.44
CA SER A 50 0.43 1.07 -29.25
C SER A 50 1.38 0.62 -28.15
N PHE A 51 0.83 0.15 -27.01
CA PHE A 51 1.64 -0.33 -25.90
C PHE A 51 2.46 -1.57 -26.27
N LYS A 52 1.87 -2.52 -27.01
CA LYS A 52 2.57 -3.72 -27.48
C LYS A 52 3.75 -3.35 -28.36
N ASN A 53 3.57 -2.40 -29.28
CA ASN A 53 4.62 -1.95 -30.20
C ASN A 53 5.78 -1.29 -29.47
N GLU A 54 5.50 -0.53 -28.40
CA GLU A 54 6.52 0.13 -27.58
C GLU A 54 7.18 -0.80 -26.54
N ASN A 55 6.47 -1.84 -26.10
CA ASN A 55 6.90 -2.72 -25.00
C ASN A 55 6.77 -4.21 -25.33
N PRO A 56 7.31 -4.69 -26.47
CA PRO A 56 7.14 -6.09 -26.89
C PRO A 56 7.73 -7.09 -25.89
N GLY A 57 8.81 -6.72 -25.20
CA GLY A 57 9.46 -7.56 -24.21
C GLY A 57 8.59 -7.82 -22.97
N LEU A 58 7.79 -6.86 -22.52
CA LEU A 58 6.87 -7.05 -21.42
C LEU A 58 5.71 -7.95 -21.83
N ILE A 59 5.14 -7.75 -22.99
CA ILE A 59 4.08 -8.61 -23.54
C ILE A 59 4.54 -10.07 -23.58
N GLN A 60 5.74 -10.34 -24.11
CA GLN A 60 6.32 -11.69 -24.15
C GLN A 60 6.54 -12.28 -22.75
N LYS A 61 6.93 -11.47 -21.76
CA LYS A 61 7.06 -11.94 -20.37
C LYS A 61 5.72 -12.37 -19.80
N ILE A 62 4.66 -11.60 -20.04
CA ILE A 62 3.30 -11.92 -19.57
C ILE A 62 2.77 -13.20 -20.25
N GLU A 63 2.99 -13.34 -21.56
CA GLU A 63 2.62 -14.55 -22.32
C GLU A 63 3.33 -15.80 -21.78
N LYS A 64 4.66 -15.71 -21.55
CA LYS A 64 5.46 -16.81 -21.00
C LYS A 64 5.07 -17.17 -19.57
N ALA A 65 4.59 -16.23 -18.78
CA ALA A 65 4.08 -16.47 -17.44
C ALA A 65 2.69 -17.14 -17.44
N GLY A 66 2.04 -17.29 -18.61
CA GLY A 66 0.77 -18.02 -18.77
C GLY A 66 -0.46 -17.22 -18.36
N PHE A 67 -0.35 -15.88 -18.21
CA PHE A 67 -1.49 -15.04 -17.88
C PHE A 67 -2.39 -14.79 -19.11
N THR A 68 -3.67 -14.61 -18.86
CA THR A 68 -4.62 -14.22 -19.91
C THR A 68 -4.34 -12.81 -20.38
N LEU A 69 -4.03 -12.65 -21.67
CA LEU A 69 -3.76 -11.38 -22.33
C LEU A 69 -4.88 -11.06 -23.30
N GLU A 70 -5.47 -9.88 -23.20
CA GLU A 70 -6.49 -9.41 -24.12
C GLU A 70 -6.06 -8.07 -24.73
N GLN A 71 -5.83 -8.05 -26.05
CA GLN A 71 -5.64 -6.81 -26.80
C GLN A 71 -7.00 -6.13 -26.96
N ILE A 72 -7.08 -4.86 -26.58
CA ILE A 72 -8.30 -4.07 -26.61
C ILE A 72 -8.08 -2.74 -27.36
N LEU A 73 -9.17 -2.14 -27.82
CA LEU A 73 -9.12 -0.81 -28.41
C LEU A 73 -8.77 0.25 -27.36
N ALA A 74 -8.06 1.31 -27.79
CA ALA A 74 -7.73 2.43 -26.90
C ALA A 74 -8.97 3.01 -26.20
N LYS A 75 -10.09 3.17 -26.93
CA LYS A 75 -11.38 3.60 -26.35
C LYS A 75 -11.95 2.64 -25.28
N GLN A 76 -11.63 1.36 -25.35
CA GLN A 76 -12.05 0.40 -24.32
C GLN A 76 -11.15 0.53 -23.10
N LEU A 77 -9.84 0.74 -23.30
CA LEU A 77 -8.89 1.00 -22.22
C LEU A 77 -9.27 2.27 -21.45
N GLU A 78 -9.61 3.35 -22.17
CA GLU A 78 -10.13 4.59 -21.57
C GLU A 78 -11.35 4.37 -20.67
N LYS A 79 -12.26 3.47 -21.07
CA LYS A 79 -13.45 3.16 -20.29
C LYS A 79 -13.18 2.41 -18.99
N ILE A 80 -12.12 1.59 -18.94
CA ILE A 80 -11.77 0.83 -17.74
C ILE A 80 -10.73 1.54 -16.89
N SER A 81 -10.08 2.57 -17.40
CA SER A 81 -9.08 3.36 -16.69
C SER A 81 -9.72 4.22 -15.60
N PHE A 82 -9.01 4.32 -14.47
CA PHE A 82 -9.34 5.25 -13.38
C PHE A 82 -8.48 6.53 -13.43
N THR A 83 -7.77 6.73 -14.56
CA THR A 83 -6.96 7.93 -14.83
C THR A 83 -7.44 8.63 -16.09
N GLN A 84 -7.18 9.93 -16.18
CA GLN A 84 -7.52 10.71 -17.38
C GLN A 84 -6.65 10.33 -18.58
N SER A 85 -5.44 9.83 -18.36
CA SER A 85 -4.49 9.43 -19.39
C SER A 85 -4.08 7.98 -19.18
N PRO A 86 -4.78 7.01 -19.78
CA PRO A 86 -4.48 5.60 -19.67
C PRO A 86 -3.05 5.27 -20.10
N ALA A 87 -2.38 4.45 -19.33
CA ALA A 87 -0.97 4.10 -19.55
C ALA A 87 -0.75 2.98 -20.60
N GLY A 88 -1.75 2.64 -21.40
CA GLY A 88 -1.66 1.66 -22.48
C GLY A 88 -1.76 0.20 -22.03
N ILE A 89 -1.60 -0.11 -20.75
CA ILE A 89 -1.74 -1.45 -20.16
C ILE A 89 -2.38 -1.36 -18.78
N ALA A 90 -3.20 -2.37 -18.46
CA ALA A 90 -3.84 -2.52 -17.15
C ALA A 90 -4.05 -4.00 -16.82
N ALA A 91 -4.27 -4.33 -15.56
CA ALA A 91 -4.62 -5.68 -15.17
C ALA A 91 -5.63 -5.71 -14.02
N VAL A 92 -6.36 -6.81 -13.94
CA VAL A 92 -7.16 -7.19 -12.76
C VAL A 92 -6.35 -8.22 -11.98
N CYS A 93 -6.12 -7.93 -10.71
CA CYS A 93 -5.43 -8.82 -9.78
C CYS A 93 -6.38 -9.29 -8.70
N ASN A 94 -6.23 -10.54 -8.27
CA ASN A 94 -6.91 -11.04 -7.08
C ASN A 94 -6.20 -10.51 -5.81
N PHE A 95 -6.93 -10.35 -4.71
CA PHE A 95 -6.31 -10.02 -3.44
C PHE A 95 -5.29 -11.09 -3.06
N PRO A 96 -4.14 -10.71 -2.48
CA PRO A 96 -3.24 -11.68 -1.89
C PRO A 96 -3.98 -12.46 -0.80
N PRO A 97 -3.68 -13.76 -0.61
CA PRO A 97 -4.22 -14.51 0.52
C PRO A 97 -3.67 -13.88 1.81
N ILE A 98 -4.55 -13.30 2.61
CA ILE A 98 -4.19 -12.66 3.88
C ILE A 98 -4.57 -13.64 5.00
N GLY A 99 -3.57 -14.20 5.68
CA GLY A 99 -3.74 -14.90 6.95
C GLY A 99 -3.89 -13.92 8.12
N ASN A 100 -3.94 -14.43 9.35
CA ASN A 100 -3.80 -13.59 10.54
C ASN A 100 -2.40 -12.96 10.58
N PRO A 101 -2.26 -11.76 11.19
CA PRO A 101 -0.95 -11.16 11.41
C PRO A 101 -0.01 -12.11 12.16
N ASP A 102 1.18 -12.35 11.62
CA ASP A 102 2.18 -13.20 12.27
C ASP A 102 3.00 -12.38 13.29
N VAL A 103 2.60 -12.42 14.54
CA VAL A 103 3.26 -11.73 15.65
C VAL A 103 4.70 -12.20 15.94
N ASN A 104 5.23 -13.18 15.20
CA ASN A 104 6.64 -13.55 15.30
C ASN A 104 7.55 -12.66 14.45
N GLN A 105 7.00 -11.90 13.52
CA GLN A 105 7.75 -10.96 12.70
C GLN A 105 8.30 -9.82 13.56
N HIS A 106 9.54 -9.40 13.31
CA HIS A 106 10.26 -8.47 14.17
C HIS A 106 9.85 -7.00 14.01
N LYS A 107 9.49 -6.60 12.78
CA LYS A 107 9.19 -5.20 12.44
C LYS A 107 7.81 -5.07 11.83
N TRP A 108 6.99 -4.21 12.42
CA TRP A 108 5.68 -3.85 11.90
C TRP A 108 5.55 -2.35 11.71
N LEU A 109 4.84 -1.94 10.66
CA LEU A 109 4.31 -0.59 10.53
C LEU A 109 2.82 -0.65 10.81
N TYR A 110 2.36 0.10 11.82
CA TYR A 110 0.94 0.23 12.15
C TYR A 110 0.46 1.63 11.76
N LEU A 111 -0.54 1.70 10.89
CA LEU A 111 -1.16 2.94 10.46
C LEU A 111 -2.49 3.10 11.19
N TYR A 112 -2.58 4.16 12.00
CA TYR A 112 -3.76 4.46 12.79
C TYR A 112 -4.60 5.55 12.11
N GLN A 113 -5.78 5.15 11.56
CA GLN A 113 -6.75 6.05 10.91
C GLN A 113 -6.16 6.93 9.80
N VAL A 114 -5.20 6.41 9.04
CA VAL A 114 -4.67 7.11 7.87
C VAL A 114 -5.70 7.08 6.76
N SER A 115 -6.26 8.24 6.43
CA SER A 115 -7.40 8.38 5.53
C SER A 115 -7.05 8.90 4.13
N ASP A 116 -5.91 9.60 3.96
CA ASP A 116 -5.48 10.06 2.65
C ASP A 116 -4.82 8.93 1.84
N PRO A 117 -5.34 8.60 0.64
CA PRO A 117 -4.81 7.52 -0.18
C PRO A 117 -3.40 7.78 -0.72
N GLY A 118 -3.00 9.04 -0.91
CA GLY A 118 -1.66 9.42 -1.34
C GLY A 118 -0.63 9.15 -0.25
N ASN A 119 -0.96 9.51 1.00
CA ASN A 119 -0.11 9.25 2.16
C ASN A 119 0.05 7.75 2.40
N MET A 120 -1.05 6.98 2.39
CA MET A 120 -0.98 5.53 2.57
C MET A 120 -0.11 4.87 1.51
N GLY A 121 -0.31 5.17 0.23
CA GLY A 121 0.51 4.61 -0.83
C GLY A 121 1.99 5.00 -0.73
N THR A 122 2.28 6.24 -0.33
CA THR A 122 3.65 6.72 -0.10
C THR A 122 4.29 5.98 1.08
N LEU A 123 3.55 5.76 2.17
CA LEU A 123 4.00 4.97 3.31
C LEU A 123 4.32 3.53 2.92
N PHE A 124 3.48 2.88 2.13
CA PHE A 124 3.75 1.53 1.63
C PHE A 124 5.03 1.46 0.81
N ARG A 125 5.26 2.46 -0.05
CA ARG A 125 6.48 2.54 -0.85
C ARG A 125 7.73 2.74 0.04
N SER A 126 7.65 3.59 1.05
CA SER A 126 8.73 3.81 2.02
C SER A 126 8.97 2.57 2.87
N ALA A 127 7.90 1.90 3.32
CA ALA A 127 7.97 0.66 4.08
C ALA A 127 8.69 -0.45 3.29
N ALA A 128 8.31 -0.66 2.03
CA ALA A 128 8.99 -1.60 1.15
C ALA A 128 10.47 -1.27 0.96
N TRP A 129 10.82 0.03 0.86
CA TRP A 129 12.20 0.48 0.68
C TRP A 129 13.07 0.23 1.92
N PHE A 130 12.52 0.47 3.12
CA PHE A 130 13.25 0.33 4.39
C PHE A 130 13.05 -1.03 5.08
N GLY A 131 12.48 -2.03 4.39
CA GLY A 131 12.36 -3.39 4.90
C GLY A 131 11.26 -3.60 5.94
N PHE A 132 10.27 -2.71 6.04
CA PHE A 132 9.05 -2.91 6.81
C PHE A 132 8.04 -3.67 5.95
N THR A 133 8.17 -4.97 5.86
CA THR A 133 7.36 -5.81 4.97
C THR A 133 5.99 -6.17 5.54
N HIS A 134 5.76 -5.95 6.82
CA HIS A 134 4.51 -6.25 7.53
C HIS A 134 3.81 -4.96 7.94
N ILE A 135 2.58 -4.79 7.46
CA ILE A 135 1.78 -3.58 7.69
C ILE A 135 0.45 -3.97 8.31
N ALA A 136 0.10 -3.32 9.40
CA ALA A 136 -1.22 -3.42 10.00
C ALA A 136 -1.94 -2.06 9.91
N LEU A 137 -3.21 -2.10 9.56
CA LEU A 137 -4.07 -0.93 9.42
C LEU A 137 -5.18 -1.01 10.46
N SER A 138 -5.34 0.04 11.24
CA SER A 138 -6.49 0.13 12.16
C SER A 138 -7.81 0.17 11.38
N PRO A 139 -8.94 -0.05 12.04
CA PRO A 139 -10.23 0.40 11.53
C PRO A 139 -10.19 1.88 11.10
N ASP A 140 -11.06 2.26 10.16
CA ASP A 140 -11.17 3.62 9.59
C ASP A 140 -9.96 4.11 8.77
N CYS A 141 -8.98 3.26 8.48
CA CYS A 141 -8.01 3.53 7.43
C CYS A 141 -8.67 3.49 6.04
N VAL A 142 -8.12 4.27 5.09
CA VAL A 142 -8.51 4.12 3.69
C VAL A 142 -8.20 2.70 3.21
N ASP A 143 -9.06 2.15 2.35
CA ASP A 143 -8.87 0.82 1.76
C ASP A 143 -7.51 0.73 1.04
N PRO A 144 -6.60 -0.19 1.45
CA PRO A 144 -5.26 -0.30 0.88
C PRO A 144 -5.26 -0.64 -0.61
N PHE A 145 -6.32 -1.26 -1.14
CA PHE A 145 -6.49 -1.56 -2.56
C PHE A 145 -7.32 -0.51 -3.31
N ASN A 146 -7.58 0.65 -2.70
CA ASN A 146 -8.13 1.80 -3.42
C ASN A 146 -7.22 2.16 -4.61
N PRO A 147 -7.75 2.43 -5.82
CA PRO A 147 -6.93 2.72 -7.00
C PRO A 147 -5.93 3.87 -6.81
N LYS A 148 -6.25 4.86 -5.98
CA LYS A 148 -5.32 5.96 -5.66
C LYS A 148 -4.17 5.50 -4.78
N VAL A 149 -4.43 4.62 -3.77
CA VAL A 149 -3.40 4.02 -2.92
C VAL A 149 -2.47 3.15 -3.75
N VAL A 150 -3.04 2.28 -4.60
CA VAL A 150 -2.29 1.37 -5.47
C VAL A 150 -1.35 2.15 -6.40
N ARG A 151 -1.83 3.24 -7.01
CA ARG A 151 -0.99 4.09 -7.85
C ARG A 151 0.13 4.75 -7.06
N ALA A 152 -0.18 5.36 -5.91
CA ALA A 152 0.82 6.02 -5.07
C ALA A 152 1.87 5.05 -4.54
N GLY A 153 1.49 3.81 -4.25
CA GLY A 153 2.36 2.73 -3.78
C GLY A 153 3.31 2.17 -4.84
N MET A 154 3.09 2.48 -6.14
CA MET A 154 4.01 2.15 -7.24
C MET A 154 4.47 0.69 -7.29
N GLY A 155 3.62 -0.26 -6.86
CA GLY A 155 3.91 -1.70 -6.86
C GLY A 155 4.34 -2.27 -5.50
N ALA A 156 4.56 -1.45 -4.49
CA ALA A 156 4.91 -1.92 -3.14
C ALA A 156 3.91 -2.95 -2.57
N HIS A 157 2.63 -2.82 -2.92
CA HIS A 157 1.57 -3.74 -2.50
C HIS A 157 1.88 -5.22 -2.70
N PHE A 158 2.65 -5.55 -3.75
CA PHE A 158 2.92 -6.94 -4.12
C PHE A 158 4.01 -7.59 -3.27
N GLY A 159 4.85 -6.79 -2.62
CA GLY A 159 5.91 -7.26 -1.72
C GLY A 159 5.59 -7.06 -0.24
N LEU A 160 4.40 -6.55 0.11
CA LEU A 160 3.99 -6.25 1.47
C LEU A 160 2.88 -7.21 1.95
N SER A 161 2.97 -7.60 3.23
CA SER A 161 1.89 -8.30 3.95
C SER A 161 1.03 -7.23 4.64
N ILE A 162 -0.16 -6.94 4.07
CA ILE A 162 -1.03 -5.85 4.52
C ILE A 162 -2.26 -6.44 5.22
N HIS A 163 -2.43 -6.13 6.50
CA HIS A 163 -3.54 -6.61 7.34
C HIS A 163 -4.43 -5.44 7.72
N SER A 164 -5.63 -5.38 7.14
CA SER A 164 -6.64 -4.37 7.46
C SER A 164 -7.42 -4.74 8.72
N GLU A 165 -8.13 -3.76 9.30
CA GLU A 165 -9.01 -3.94 10.46
C GLU A 165 -8.30 -4.64 11.65
N THR A 166 -7.02 -4.30 11.87
CA THR A 166 -6.19 -4.92 12.90
C THR A 166 -6.16 -4.04 14.15
N GLU A 167 -6.49 -4.62 15.29
CA GLU A 167 -6.39 -3.93 16.57
C GLU A 167 -4.94 -3.90 17.09
N LEU A 168 -4.48 -2.75 17.60
CA LEU A 168 -3.11 -2.58 18.08
C LEU A 168 -2.77 -3.52 19.24
N ASN A 169 -3.74 -3.84 20.10
CA ASN A 169 -3.57 -4.74 21.22
C ASN A 169 -3.05 -6.14 20.85
N LEU A 170 -3.21 -6.55 19.58
CA LEU A 170 -2.65 -7.82 19.09
C LEU A 170 -1.13 -7.92 19.33
N PHE A 171 -0.43 -6.79 19.35
CA PHE A 171 1.02 -6.72 19.44
C PHE A 171 1.55 -6.45 20.85
N ALA A 172 0.68 -6.09 21.81
CA ALA A 172 1.07 -5.58 23.12
C ALA A 172 1.95 -6.54 23.93
N ASP A 173 1.70 -7.86 23.84
CA ASP A 173 2.45 -8.86 24.60
C ASP A 173 3.74 -9.33 23.91
N SER A 174 3.97 -8.93 22.65
CA SER A 174 5.05 -9.50 21.83
C SER A 174 6.02 -8.48 21.24
N HIS A 175 5.62 -7.20 21.18
CA HIS A 175 6.39 -6.13 20.55
C HIS A 175 6.44 -4.90 21.43
N THR A 176 7.52 -4.13 21.32
CA THR A 176 7.55 -2.76 21.83
C THR A 176 6.73 -1.85 20.92
N LEU A 177 5.71 -1.20 21.47
CA LEU A 177 4.84 -0.28 20.75
C LEU A 177 5.45 1.13 20.76
N ILE A 178 5.87 1.61 19.56
CA ILE A 178 6.58 2.87 19.38
C ILE A 178 5.68 3.84 18.61
N GLY A 179 5.17 4.86 19.28
CA GLY A 179 4.36 5.90 18.70
C GLY A 179 5.19 7.05 18.13
N ALA A 180 4.81 7.56 16.97
CA ALA A 180 5.36 8.78 16.41
C ALA A 180 4.56 9.99 16.90
N ASP A 181 5.21 10.88 17.65
CA ASP A 181 4.62 12.15 18.14
C ASP A 181 5.72 13.19 18.33
N HIS A 182 5.44 14.45 17.97
CA HIS A 182 6.40 15.57 18.09
C HIS A 182 6.89 15.86 19.51
N ARG A 183 6.22 15.29 20.53
CA ARG A 183 6.57 15.41 21.94
C ARG A 183 7.43 14.24 22.45
N GLY A 184 7.76 13.30 21.59
CA GLY A 184 8.58 12.12 21.93
C GLY A 184 10.06 12.43 22.05
N ASN A 185 10.83 11.41 22.39
CA ASN A 185 12.30 11.48 22.40
C ASN A 185 12.82 11.53 20.94
N ASP A 186 13.94 12.21 20.75
CA ASP A 186 14.56 12.27 19.41
C ASP A 186 14.93 10.87 18.93
N VAL A 187 14.51 10.55 17.70
CA VAL A 187 14.80 9.27 17.07
C VAL A 187 16.29 9.08 16.80
N SER A 188 17.09 10.15 16.75
CA SER A 188 18.54 10.08 16.50
C SER A 188 19.29 9.31 17.57
N ASP A 189 18.83 9.36 18.80
CA ASP A 189 19.41 8.66 19.97
C ASP A 189 18.68 7.36 20.29
N PHE A 190 17.66 7.03 19.51
CA PHE A 190 16.82 5.88 19.79
C PHE A 190 17.46 4.57 19.31
N LYS A 191 17.48 3.57 20.19
CA LYS A 191 17.90 2.21 19.83
C LYS A 191 16.68 1.34 19.60
N SER A 192 16.55 0.86 18.37
CA SER A 192 15.44 -0.02 17.98
C SER A 192 15.45 -1.31 18.82
N PRO A 193 14.33 -1.66 19.46
CA PRO A 193 14.15 -2.98 20.04
C PRO A 193 14.22 -4.08 18.99
N GLU A 194 14.46 -5.32 19.43
CA GLU A 194 14.49 -6.46 18.50
C GLU A 194 13.15 -6.70 17.81
N LYS A 195 12.05 -6.56 18.58
CA LYS A 195 10.68 -6.65 18.04
C LYS A 195 9.92 -5.37 18.37
N PHE A 196 9.41 -4.71 17.35
CA PHE A 196 8.66 -3.48 17.54
C PHE A 196 7.58 -3.23 16.49
N VAL A 197 6.64 -2.37 16.83
CA VAL A 197 5.64 -1.80 15.95
C VAL A 197 5.84 -0.29 15.91
N LEU A 198 6.16 0.26 14.74
CA LEU A 198 6.15 1.71 14.51
C LEU A 198 4.71 2.14 14.22
N ILE A 199 4.16 3.03 15.04
CA ILE A 199 2.78 3.49 14.98
C ILE A 199 2.75 4.92 14.47
N LEU A 200 2.09 5.14 13.33
CA LEU A 200 1.86 6.45 12.73
C LEU A 200 0.38 6.80 12.82
N GLY A 201 0.09 7.98 13.36
CA GLY A 201 -1.28 8.46 13.58
C GLY A 201 -1.90 9.15 12.37
N SER A 202 -3.19 9.47 12.47
CA SER A 202 -3.93 10.20 11.45
C SER A 202 -3.36 11.59 11.20
N GLU A 203 -3.57 12.11 10.00
CA GLU A 203 -3.08 13.43 9.58
C GLU A 203 -3.72 14.58 10.39
N ALA A 204 -4.98 14.41 10.80
CA ALA A 204 -5.74 15.46 11.47
C ALA A 204 -5.53 15.50 12.98
N HIS A 205 -5.41 14.35 13.62
CA HIS A 205 -5.48 14.23 15.08
C HIS A 205 -4.29 13.48 15.71
N GLY A 206 -3.39 12.94 14.88
CA GLY A 206 -2.30 12.09 15.37
C GLY A 206 -2.82 10.80 16.01
N LEU A 207 -2.25 10.43 17.15
CA LEU A 207 -2.64 9.26 17.93
C LEU A 207 -3.66 9.65 19.01
N SER A 208 -4.79 8.92 19.10
CA SER A 208 -5.79 9.14 20.15
C SER A 208 -5.23 8.87 21.55
N LYS A 209 -5.92 9.38 22.58
CA LYS A 209 -5.52 9.12 23.97
C LYS A 209 -5.50 7.63 24.31
N ASP A 210 -6.44 6.86 23.77
CA ASP A 210 -6.49 5.41 24.01
C ASP A 210 -5.26 4.70 23.43
N ILE A 211 -4.84 5.09 22.22
CA ILE A 211 -3.60 4.59 21.62
C ILE A 211 -2.38 5.06 22.41
N GLN A 212 -2.33 6.33 22.83
CA GLN A 212 -1.22 6.86 23.64
C GLN A 212 -1.07 6.13 24.98
N ASN A 213 -2.15 5.63 25.56
CA ASN A 213 -2.12 4.92 26.85
C ASN A 213 -1.51 3.52 26.75
N ILE A 214 -1.46 2.92 25.58
CA ILE A 214 -0.91 1.56 25.36
C ILE A 214 0.45 1.57 24.67
N ILE A 215 0.94 2.72 24.25
CA ILE A 215 2.28 2.87 23.65
C ILE A 215 3.34 2.78 24.75
N ASP A 216 4.39 1.97 24.51
CA ASP A 216 5.51 1.84 25.44
C ASP A 216 6.48 3.02 25.36
N GLN A 217 6.73 3.52 24.14
CA GLN A 217 7.70 4.57 23.86
C GLN A 217 7.17 5.52 22.79
N THR A 218 7.55 6.78 22.90
CA THR A 218 7.21 7.80 21.91
C THR A 218 8.48 8.41 21.34
N ILE A 219 8.58 8.46 20.01
CA ILE A 219 9.71 9.03 19.30
C ILE A 219 9.29 10.23 18.45
N SER A 220 10.21 11.16 18.26
CA SER A 220 10.05 12.36 17.46
C SER A 220 11.17 12.54 16.44
N ILE A 221 10.92 13.38 15.46
CA ILE A 221 11.93 13.92 14.56
C ILE A 221 12.28 15.31 15.08
N GLU A 222 13.58 15.59 15.29
CA GLU A 222 14.03 16.90 15.75
C GLU A 222 13.54 18.02 14.82
N LYS A 223 12.94 19.04 15.42
CA LYS A 223 12.49 20.22 14.70
C LYS A 223 13.52 21.34 14.81
N THR A 224 14.25 21.61 13.74
CA THR A 224 15.25 22.68 13.68
C THR A 224 14.73 23.99 13.06
N GLY A 225 13.54 23.98 12.51
CA GLY A 225 12.91 25.11 11.80
C GLY A 225 11.55 25.51 12.37
N PHE A 226 10.62 25.84 11.48
CA PHE A 226 9.25 26.27 11.79
C PHE A 226 8.22 25.33 11.17
N GLY A 227 6.94 25.47 11.54
CA GLY A 227 5.81 24.65 11.13
C GLY A 227 5.27 23.82 12.29
N ASP A 228 4.02 23.34 12.19
CA ASP A 228 3.37 22.64 13.31
C ASP A 228 3.61 21.13 13.27
N SER A 229 3.67 20.54 12.08
CA SER A 229 3.88 19.11 11.89
C SER A 229 4.47 18.82 10.49
N LEU A 230 5.01 17.61 10.33
CA LEU A 230 5.34 17.04 9.04
C LEU A 230 4.14 16.24 8.51
N ASN A 231 4.04 16.15 7.19
CA ASN A 231 3.14 15.19 6.55
C ASN A 231 3.46 13.77 7.05
N VAL A 232 2.44 12.96 7.34
CA VAL A 232 2.60 11.62 7.93
C VAL A 232 3.47 10.69 7.09
N ALA A 233 3.40 10.78 5.77
CA ALA A 233 4.23 9.95 4.89
C ALA A 233 5.70 10.38 4.91
N VAL A 234 5.96 11.68 5.05
CA VAL A 234 7.33 12.22 5.22
C VAL A 234 7.90 11.80 6.57
N ALA A 235 7.15 12.03 7.65
CA ALA A 235 7.55 11.61 8.99
C ALA A 235 7.81 10.10 9.06
N GLY A 236 6.89 9.31 8.51
CA GLY A 236 7.02 7.85 8.45
C GLY A 236 8.26 7.40 7.70
N ALA A 237 8.60 8.02 6.56
CA ALA A 237 9.80 7.68 5.80
C ALA A 237 11.10 7.95 6.60
N ILE A 238 11.18 9.10 7.29
CA ILE A 238 12.33 9.45 8.13
C ILE A 238 12.47 8.48 9.30
N LEU A 239 11.35 8.18 9.99
CA LEU A 239 11.36 7.27 11.12
C LEU A 239 11.71 5.83 10.71
N MET A 240 11.16 5.35 9.59
CA MET A 240 11.52 4.03 9.07
C MET A 240 13.00 3.93 8.67
N GLU A 241 13.59 4.98 8.11
CA GLU A 241 15.03 5.04 7.81
C GLU A 241 15.88 4.91 9.06
N LYS A 242 15.48 5.59 10.15
CA LYS A 242 16.22 5.56 11.42
C LYS A 242 16.09 4.24 12.19
N LEU A 243 14.96 3.52 11.99
CA LEU A 243 14.66 2.27 12.69
C LEU A 243 14.98 1.00 11.85
N ALA A 244 15.47 1.18 10.60
CA ALA A 244 15.71 0.09 9.63
C ALA A 244 16.84 -0.87 10.02
#